data_61120b0912274af0db685f15fd61e4b7
#
_entry.id   61120b0912274af0db685f15fd61e4b7
#
_cell.length_a   1.000
_cell.length_b   1.000
_cell.length_c   1.000
_cell.angle_alpha   90.00
_cell.angle_beta   90.00
_cell.angle_gamma   90.00
#
_symmetry.space_group_name_H-M   'P 1'
#
loop_
_entity.id
_entity.type
_entity.pdbx_description
1 polymer ?
#
loop_
_entity_poly.entity_id
_entity_poly.type
_entity_poly.pdbx_seq_one_letter_code
_entity_poly.pdbx_strand_id
1 'polypeptide(L)'
;SIAGIDIPKIYQGKPFLGAKKSLKKRIYLFTASDRFDELTDRIRAVKSKRFKYVRNYNVEKPHALNVVYRTQMNLMKHLNELNKSNSLSDKQKLWFQVPKRPEEFYDLENDPFELNNLIEDEEFAPHINELKLQLDSWLKNINDLGGIPEKELARILVK
;
A
#
# COMPACT_ATOMS: atom_id res chain seq x y z
N SER A 1 8.63 25.45 5.60
CA SER A 1 10.07 25.57 5.37
C SER A 1 10.41 26.60 4.27
N ILE A 2 9.89 26.43 3.04
CA ILE A 2 10.10 27.43 1.95
C ILE A 2 9.36 28.73 2.27
N ALA A 3 8.15 28.67 2.81
CA ALA A 3 7.35 29.82 3.22
C ALA A 3 7.80 30.47 4.53
N GLY A 4 8.92 30.03 5.14
CA GLY A 4 9.39 30.56 6.43
C GLY A 4 8.57 30.13 7.65
N ILE A 5 7.47 29.41 7.47
CA ILE A 5 6.57 28.99 8.55
C ILE A 5 7.14 27.81 9.31
N ASP A 6 6.92 27.76 10.63
CA ASP A 6 7.28 26.62 11.47
C ASP A 6 6.44 25.39 11.11
N ILE A 7 7.10 24.23 11.15
CA ILE A 7 6.47 22.95 10.80
C ILE A 7 5.79 22.41 12.05
N PRO A 8 4.46 22.26 12.05
CA PRO A 8 3.73 21.68 13.18
C PRO A 8 4.23 20.28 13.50
N LYS A 9 4.36 19.94 14.81
CA LYS A 9 4.84 18.62 15.26
C LYS A 9 3.98 17.45 14.80
N ILE A 10 2.69 17.70 14.50
CA ILE A 10 1.76 16.67 14.00
C ILE A 10 2.08 16.21 12.58
N TYR A 11 2.86 16.97 11.79
CA TYR A 11 3.20 16.60 10.43
C TYR A 11 4.27 15.50 10.42
N GLN A 12 3.93 14.35 9.83
CA GLN A 12 4.86 13.24 9.63
C GLN A 12 5.85 13.52 8.48
N GLY A 13 5.51 14.44 7.59
CA GLY A 13 6.35 14.90 6.49
C GLY A 13 7.63 15.56 7.01
N LYS A 14 8.77 15.34 6.31
CA LYS A 14 10.02 16.05 6.57
C LYS A 14 10.29 17.04 5.43
N PRO A 15 10.67 18.28 5.73
CA PRO A 15 10.98 19.25 4.70
C PRO A 15 12.22 18.80 3.92
N PHE A 16 12.13 18.79 2.61
CA PHE A 16 13.23 18.43 1.72
C PHE A 16 13.88 19.65 1.05
N LEU A 17 13.28 20.85 1.17
CA LEU A 17 13.78 22.11 0.67
C LEU A 17 13.63 23.24 1.72
N GLY A 18 14.36 24.35 1.52
CA GLY A 18 14.31 25.55 2.36
C GLY A 18 15.22 25.47 3.60
N ALA A 19 15.25 26.57 4.39
CA ALA A 19 16.14 26.73 5.54
C ALA A 19 15.99 25.63 6.62
N LYS A 20 14.81 25.04 6.74
CA LYS A 20 14.51 23.96 7.70
C LYS A 20 14.59 22.56 7.07
N LYS A 21 15.31 22.41 5.95
CA LYS A 21 15.51 21.12 5.29
C LYS A 21 16.04 20.07 6.26
N SER A 22 15.43 18.89 6.28
CA SER A 22 15.91 17.75 7.06
C SER A 22 17.20 17.21 6.47
N LEU A 23 18.27 17.13 7.28
CA LEU A 23 19.54 16.51 6.90
C LEU A 23 19.47 14.97 7.00
N LYS A 24 18.56 14.45 7.83
CA LYS A 24 18.41 13.01 8.03
C LYS A 24 17.52 12.43 6.92
N LYS A 25 18.11 11.61 6.04
CA LYS A 25 17.38 10.85 5.03
C LYS A 25 16.42 9.86 5.69
N ARG A 26 15.28 9.62 5.05
CA ARG A 26 14.38 8.53 5.45
C ARG A 26 14.95 7.20 4.98
N ILE A 27 14.93 6.21 5.86
CA ILE A 27 15.28 4.82 5.53
C ILE A 27 14.03 4.10 5.01
N TYR A 28 12.88 4.35 5.65
CA TYR A 28 11.61 3.72 5.31
C TYR A 28 10.54 4.74 4.93
N LEU A 29 9.69 4.35 3.98
CA LEU A 29 8.46 5.03 3.63
C LEU A 29 7.30 4.09 3.94
N PHE A 30 6.26 4.61 4.58
CA PHE A 30 5.06 3.85 4.93
C PHE A 30 3.88 4.36 4.12
N THR A 31 3.01 3.42 3.72
CA THR A 31 1.78 3.73 2.99
C THR A 31 0.60 2.98 3.60
N ALA A 32 -0.56 3.61 3.56
CA ALA A 32 -1.82 3.05 3.99
C ALA A 32 -2.89 3.32 2.92
N SER A 33 -3.73 2.33 2.69
CA SER A 33 -4.94 2.46 1.89
C SER A 33 -6.07 1.74 2.63
N ASP A 34 -7.21 2.41 2.83
CA ASP A 34 -8.39 1.83 3.46
C ASP A 34 -9.59 1.86 2.54
N ARG A 35 -9.54 2.70 1.50
CA ARG A 35 -10.64 2.91 0.57
C ARG A 35 -10.13 3.33 -0.80
N PHE A 36 -10.84 2.90 -1.82
CA PHE A 36 -10.75 3.48 -3.15
C PHE A 36 -12.17 3.80 -3.62
N ASP A 37 -12.50 5.08 -3.67
CA ASP A 37 -13.85 5.59 -3.90
C ASP A 37 -14.89 4.95 -2.95
N GLU A 38 -15.93 4.30 -3.50
CA GLU A 38 -16.99 3.63 -2.72
C GLU A 38 -16.58 2.29 -2.13
N LEU A 39 -15.45 1.71 -2.54
CA LEU A 39 -15.01 0.39 -2.08
C LEU A 39 -13.90 0.47 -1.04
N THR A 40 -14.03 -0.30 0.03
CA THR A 40 -13.00 -0.43 1.06
C THR A 40 -12.02 -1.54 0.71
N ASP A 41 -10.71 -1.29 0.94
CA ASP A 41 -9.67 -2.30 0.83
C ASP A 41 -8.47 -1.91 1.71
N ARG A 42 -8.35 -2.55 2.86
CA ARG A 42 -7.29 -2.23 3.82
C ARG A 42 -5.97 -2.84 3.39
N ILE A 43 -5.00 -1.98 3.06
CA ILE A 43 -3.63 -2.35 2.69
C ILE A 43 -2.66 -1.49 3.49
N ARG A 44 -1.57 -2.08 3.94
CA ARG A 44 -0.45 -1.39 4.59
C ARG A 44 0.84 -1.81 3.92
N ALA A 45 1.74 -0.87 3.70
CA ALA A 45 3.04 -1.21 3.13
C ALA A 45 4.17 -0.38 3.73
N VAL A 46 5.35 -0.97 3.70
CA VAL A 46 6.61 -0.30 4.01
C VAL A 46 7.60 -0.53 2.88
N LYS A 47 8.32 0.53 2.53
CA LYS A 47 9.33 0.51 1.48
C LYS A 47 10.65 1.05 2.01
N SER A 48 11.73 0.31 1.82
CA SER A 48 13.11 0.78 1.91
C SER A 48 13.59 1.32 0.55
N LYS A 49 14.89 1.57 0.40
CA LYS A 49 15.44 1.96 -0.91
C LYS A 49 15.28 0.84 -1.95
N ARG A 50 15.46 -0.42 -1.56
CA ARG A 50 15.46 -1.59 -2.46
C ARG A 50 14.22 -2.46 -2.30
N PHE A 51 13.77 -2.71 -1.08
CA PHE A 51 12.72 -3.67 -0.81
C PHE A 51 11.39 -3.02 -0.44
N LYS A 52 10.29 -3.70 -0.79
CA LYS A 52 8.93 -3.32 -0.40
C LYS A 52 8.23 -4.54 0.18
N TYR A 53 7.58 -4.34 1.32
CA TYR A 53 6.67 -5.31 1.94
C TYR A 53 5.27 -4.73 1.99
N VAL A 54 4.29 -5.56 1.63
CA VAL A 54 2.86 -5.22 1.60
C VAL A 54 2.09 -6.22 2.44
N ARG A 55 1.12 -5.72 3.21
CA ARG A 55 0.15 -6.52 3.97
C ARG A 55 -1.26 -6.20 3.51
N ASN A 56 -1.95 -7.22 2.99
CA ASN A 56 -3.33 -7.15 2.51
C ASN A 56 -4.25 -7.75 3.56
N TYR A 57 -5.22 -6.98 4.07
CA TYR A 57 -6.15 -7.45 5.10
C TYR A 57 -7.45 -7.98 4.50
N ASN A 58 -7.86 -7.47 3.34
CA ASN A 58 -9.09 -7.87 2.65
C ASN A 58 -8.75 -8.77 1.44
N VAL A 59 -8.28 -9.98 1.72
CA VAL A 59 -7.80 -10.92 0.69
C VAL A 59 -8.91 -11.42 -0.24
N GLU A 60 -10.17 -11.33 0.19
CA GLU A 60 -11.36 -11.69 -0.58
C GLU A 60 -11.66 -10.73 -1.74
N LYS A 61 -10.93 -9.62 -1.84
CA LYS A 61 -11.07 -8.62 -2.90
C LYS A 61 -9.84 -8.59 -3.80
N PRO A 62 -9.97 -8.42 -5.12
CA PRO A 62 -8.82 -8.23 -6.01
C PRO A 62 -8.20 -6.85 -5.83
N HIS A 63 -6.96 -6.66 -6.32
CA HIS A 63 -6.41 -5.30 -6.46
C HIS A 63 -7.18 -4.48 -7.51
N ALA A 64 -7.74 -5.14 -8.51
CA ALA A 64 -8.61 -4.55 -9.54
C ALA A 64 -10.02 -4.26 -8.99
N LEU A 65 -10.13 -3.36 -8.00
CA LEU A 65 -11.44 -2.96 -7.50
C LEU A 65 -12.29 -2.31 -8.61
N ASN A 66 -13.51 -2.81 -8.80
CA ASN A 66 -14.45 -2.31 -9.81
C ASN A 66 -15.27 -1.14 -9.29
N VAL A 67 -14.59 -0.04 -8.93
CA VAL A 67 -15.27 1.22 -8.60
C VAL A 67 -15.93 1.82 -9.83
N VAL A 68 -17.06 2.50 -9.66
CA VAL A 68 -17.90 3.00 -10.77
C VAL A 68 -17.11 3.84 -11.76
N TYR A 69 -16.33 4.79 -11.29
CA TYR A 69 -15.47 5.63 -12.11
C TYR A 69 -14.50 4.81 -12.99
N ARG A 70 -13.83 3.80 -12.42
CA ARG A 70 -12.84 2.97 -13.13
C ARG A 70 -13.51 2.09 -14.20
N THR A 71 -14.70 1.55 -13.92
CA THR A 71 -15.42 0.67 -14.87
C THR A 71 -15.91 1.41 -16.11
N GLN A 72 -15.95 2.74 -16.10
CA GLN A 72 -16.27 3.57 -17.27
C GLN A 72 -15.09 3.71 -18.25
N MET A 73 -13.86 3.49 -17.79
CA MET A 73 -12.66 3.62 -18.62
C MET A 73 -12.57 2.47 -19.65
N ASN A 74 -12.29 2.79 -20.91
CA ASN A 74 -12.20 1.79 -21.99
C ASN A 74 -11.18 0.69 -21.70
N LEU A 75 -10.01 1.07 -21.11
CA LEU A 75 -9.01 0.09 -20.69
C LEU A 75 -9.58 -0.91 -19.68
N MET A 76 -10.32 -0.46 -18.68
CA MET A 76 -10.89 -1.33 -17.66
C MET A 76 -12.02 -2.22 -18.21
N LYS A 77 -12.84 -1.67 -19.11
CA LYS A 77 -13.84 -2.48 -19.83
C LYS A 77 -13.17 -3.63 -20.55
N HIS A 78 -12.12 -3.33 -21.32
CA HIS A 78 -11.37 -4.36 -22.06
C HIS A 78 -10.70 -5.39 -21.13
N LEU A 79 -10.02 -4.96 -20.07
CA LEU A 79 -9.42 -5.88 -19.10
C LEU A 79 -10.47 -6.75 -18.39
N ASN A 80 -11.62 -6.21 -18.05
CA ASN A 80 -12.72 -6.97 -17.47
C ASN A 80 -13.30 -8.01 -18.47
N GLU A 81 -13.39 -7.68 -19.75
CA GLU A 81 -13.79 -8.64 -20.82
C GLU A 81 -12.77 -9.77 -20.96
N LEU A 82 -11.46 -9.45 -21.00
CA LEU A 82 -10.39 -10.44 -21.02
C LEU A 82 -10.40 -11.33 -19.77
N ASN A 83 -10.69 -10.75 -18.59
CA ASN A 83 -10.82 -11.53 -17.37
C ASN A 83 -11.99 -12.50 -17.42
N LYS A 84 -13.17 -12.05 -17.90
CA LYS A 84 -14.37 -12.90 -18.05
C LYS A 84 -14.15 -14.03 -19.05
N SER A 85 -13.42 -13.78 -20.13
CA SER A 85 -13.09 -14.79 -21.17
C SER A 85 -11.85 -15.63 -20.82
N ASN A 86 -11.26 -15.46 -19.64
CA ASN A 86 -10.04 -16.14 -19.21
C ASN A 86 -8.83 -15.91 -20.14
N SER A 87 -8.78 -14.76 -20.81
CA SER A 87 -7.79 -14.41 -21.84
C SER A 87 -6.73 -13.41 -21.33
N LEU A 88 -6.69 -13.12 -20.03
CA LEU A 88 -5.64 -12.31 -19.42
C LEU A 88 -4.29 -13.02 -19.49
N SER A 89 -3.21 -12.28 -19.76
CA SER A 89 -1.85 -12.77 -19.55
C SER A 89 -1.60 -13.03 -18.05
N ASP A 90 -0.60 -13.85 -17.73
CA ASP A 90 -0.30 -14.19 -16.33
C ASP A 90 0.03 -12.94 -15.48
N LYS A 91 0.72 -11.96 -16.06
CA LYS A 91 0.99 -10.67 -15.40
C LYS A 91 -0.28 -9.87 -15.11
N GLN A 92 -1.24 -9.88 -16.04
CA GLN A 92 -2.52 -9.19 -15.84
C GLN A 92 -3.40 -9.90 -14.82
N LYS A 93 -3.35 -11.25 -14.75
CA LYS A 93 -4.09 -12.06 -13.77
C LYS A 93 -3.74 -11.68 -12.33
N LEU A 94 -2.48 -11.30 -12.04
CA LEU A 94 -2.06 -10.89 -10.71
C LEU A 94 -2.95 -9.78 -10.13
N TRP A 95 -3.36 -8.83 -10.97
CA TRP A 95 -4.19 -7.71 -10.54
C TRP A 95 -5.65 -8.10 -10.25
N PHE A 96 -6.15 -9.16 -10.92
CA PHE A 96 -7.52 -9.69 -10.76
C PHE A 96 -7.59 -10.88 -9.79
N GLN A 97 -6.45 -11.33 -9.26
CA GLN A 97 -6.39 -12.53 -8.42
C GLN A 97 -7.26 -12.39 -7.16
N VAL A 98 -8.06 -13.44 -6.89
CA VAL A 98 -8.84 -13.62 -5.66
C VAL A 98 -8.67 -15.08 -5.21
N PRO A 99 -8.28 -15.34 -3.97
CA PRO A 99 -7.84 -14.35 -2.97
C PRO A 99 -6.52 -13.67 -3.37
N LYS A 100 -6.36 -12.40 -2.97
CA LYS A 100 -5.04 -11.76 -3.00
C LYS A 100 -4.08 -12.50 -2.06
N ARG A 101 -2.77 -12.40 -2.32
CA ARG A 101 -1.78 -12.81 -1.33
C ARG A 101 -1.93 -11.96 -0.06
N PRO A 102 -1.98 -12.55 1.14
CA PRO A 102 -2.08 -11.79 2.40
C PRO A 102 -0.84 -10.94 2.65
N GLU A 103 0.32 -11.40 2.18
CA GLU A 103 1.60 -10.73 2.29
C GLU A 103 2.33 -10.77 0.95
N GLU A 104 3.04 -9.68 0.64
CA GLU A 104 3.84 -9.58 -0.57
C GLU A 104 5.18 -8.92 -0.24
N PHE A 105 6.23 -9.40 -0.89
CA PHE A 105 7.57 -8.84 -0.76
C PHE A 105 8.24 -8.76 -2.13
N TYR A 106 8.84 -7.59 -2.43
CA TYR A 106 9.42 -7.30 -3.74
C TYR A 106 10.81 -6.69 -3.62
N ASP A 107 11.72 -7.11 -4.52
CA ASP A 107 13.00 -6.48 -4.75
C ASP A 107 12.88 -5.47 -5.90
N LEU A 108 12.69 -4.21 -5.57
CA LEU A 108 12.42 -3.14 -6.54
C LEU A 108 13.63 -2.78 -7.43
N GLU A 109 14.82 -3.25 -7.09
CA GLU A 109 16.00 -3.08 -7.93
C GLU A 109 15.99 -4.06 -9.12
N ASN A 110 15.56 -5.30 -8.88
CA ASN A 110 15.50 -6.36 -9.89
C ASN A 110 14.09 -6.51 -10.50
N ASP A 111 13.05 -6.12 -9.76
CA ASP A 111 11.65 -6.18 -10.19
C ASP A 111 10.92 -4.85 -9.92
N PRO A 112 11.19 -3.80 -10.70
CA PRO A 112 10.58 -2.49 -10.51
C PRO A 112 9.07 -2.46 -10.78
N PHE A 113 8.53 -3.50 -11.39
CA PHE A 113 7.08 -3.64 -11.68
C PHE A 113 6.33 -4.50 -10.67
N GLU A 114 7.02 -5.03 -9.64
CA GLU A 114 6.41 -5.82 -8.55
C GLU A 114 5.62 -7.04 -9.08
N LEU A 115 6.21 -7.78 -10.02
CA LEU A 115 5.60 -8.94 -10.65
C LEU A 115 5.93 -10.26 -9.97
N ASN A 116 7.05 -10.32 -9.24
CA ASN A 116 7.56 -11.53 -8.59
C ASN A 116 7.49 -11.37 -7.07
N ASN A 117 6.47 -11.97 -6.45
CA ASN A 117 6.33 -11.96 -5.00
C ASN A 117 7.32 -12.95 -4.36
N LEU A 118 8.30 -12.43 -3.62
CA LEU A 118 9.38 -13.18 -2.96
C LEU A 118 9.07 -13.47 -1.48
N ILE A 119 7.80 -13.39 -1.05
CA ILE A 119 7.43 -13.55 0.38
C ILE A 119 7.77 -14.93 0.94
N GLU A 120 7.79 -15.96 0.10
CA GLU A 120 8.06 -17.34 0.46
C GLU A 120 9.54 -17.74 0.22
N ASP A 121 10.38 -16.83 -0.27
CA ASP A 121 11.77 -17.08 -0.56
C ASP A 121 12.63 -16.90 0.70
N GLU A 122 13.23 -18.00 1.15
CA GLU A 122 14.03 -18.05 2.38
C GLU A 122 15.28 -17.14 2.33
N GLU A 123 15.82 -16.89 1.14
CA GLU A 123 16.96 -15.97 0.96
C GLU A 123 16.65 -14.56 1.47
N PHE A 124 15.40 -14.12 1.30
CA PHE A 124 14.94 -12.78 1.71
C PHE A 124 14.34 -12.74 3.13
N ALA A 125 14.26 -13.86 3.85
CA ALA A 125 13.64 -13.92 5.18
C ALA A 125 14.16 -12.85 6.17
N PRO A 126 15.46 -12.52 6.25
CA PRO A 126 15.95 -11.44 7.13
C PRO A 126 15.36 -10.07 6.75
N HIS A 127 15.28 -9.74 5.45
CA HIS A 127 14.74 -8.48 4.95
C HIS A 127 13.23 -8.40 5.13
N ILE A 128 12.53 -9.52 4.91
CA ILE A 128 11.08 -9.64 5.13
C ILE A 128 10.77 -9.35 6.60
N ASN A 129 11.48 -10.01 7.54
CA ASN A 129 11.29 -9.82 8.97
C ASN A 129 11.60 -8.39 9.41
N GLU A 130 12.66 -7.78 8.88
CA GLU A 130 13.00 -6.38 9.15
C GLU A 130 11.84 -5.46 8.76
N LEU A 131 11.33 -5.57 7.52
CA LEU A 131 10.25 -4.71 7.04
C LEU A 131 8.92 -4.97 7.77
N LYS A 132 8.60 -6.22 8.15
CA LYS A 132 7.45 -6.54 9.01
C LYS A 132 7.55 -5.80 10.34
N LEU A 133 8.66 -5.87 11.03
CA LEU A 133 8.89 -5.18 12.31
C LEU A 133 8.77 -3.66 12.17
N GLN A 134 9.31 -3.09 11.09
CA GLN A 134 9.20 -1.65 10.83
C GLN A 134 7.74 -1.24 10.60
N LEU A 135 6.98 -2.03 9.82
CA LEU A 135 5.57 -1.77 9.58
C LEU A 135 4.76 -1.86 10.88
N ASP A 136 4.96 -2.91 11.68
CA ASP A 136 4.24 -3.10 12.94
C ASP A 136 4.53 -1.98 13.94
N SER A 137 5.80 -1.56 14.04
CA SER A 137 6.19 -0.43 14.87
C SER A 137 5.51 0.88 14.41
N TRP A 138 5.46 1.12 13.11
CA TRP A 138 4.80 2.31 12.57
C TRP A 138 3.29 2.29 12.83
N LEU A 139 2.60 1.17 12.58
CA LEU A 139 1.16 1.02 12.83
C LEU A 139 0.80 1.27 14.29
N LYS A 140 1.62 0.75 15.21
CA LYS A 140 1.48 1.01 16.66
C LYS A 140 1.66 2.50 16.98
N ASN A 141 2.70 3.12 16.42
CA ASN A 141 3.03 4.52 16.71
C ASN A 141 1.97 5.51 16.20
N ILE A 142 1.30 5.22 15.08
CA ILE A 142 0.22 6.07 14.55
C ILE A 142 -1.15 5.73 15.14
N ASN A 143 -1.23 4.69 16.00
CA ASN A 143 -2.51 4.15 16.48
C ASN A 143 -3.45 3.84 15.30
N ASP A 144 -3.02 2.93 14.40
CA ASP A 144 -3.75 2.63 13.14
C ASP A 144 -5.20 2.21 13.41
N LEU A 145 -6.15 3.04 12.98
CA LEU A 145 -7.59 2.82 13.14
C LEU A 145 -8.23 2.04 11.98
N GLY A 146 -7.46 1.70 10.94
CA GLY A 146 -8.00 1.03 9.74
C GLY A 146 -8.61 -0.36 9.99
N GLY A 147 -8.41 -0.95 11.19
CA GLY A 147 -9.07 -2.19 11.59
C GLY A 147 -10.50 -2.00 12.12
N ILE A 148 -10.90 -0.77 12.41
CA ILE A 148 -12.23 -0.45 12.92
C ILE A 148 -13.19 -0.32 11.74
N PRO A 149 -14.37 -1.01 11.74
CA PRO A 149 -15.37 -0.85 10.72
C PRO A 149 -15.79 0.61 10.56
N GLU A 150 -15.94 1.08 9.32
CA GLU A 150 -16.18 2.51 9.02
C GLU A 150 -17.38 3.10 9.76
N LYS A 151 -18.48 2.34 9.88
CA LYS A 151 -19.68 2.77 10.63
C LYS A 151 -19.37 3.00 12.11
N GLU A 152 -18.50 2.21 12.70
CA GLU A 152 -18.06 2.35 14.09
C GLU A 152 -17.08 3.52 14.22
N LEU A 153 -16.12 3.62 13.31
CA LEU A 153 -15.15 4.72 13.27
C LEU A 153 -15.87 6.07 13.18
N ALA A 154 -16.89 6.20 12.33
CA ALA A 154 -17.69 7.42 12.21
C ALA A 154 -18.36 7.79 13.56
N ARG A 155 -18.86 6.82 14.32
CA ARG A 155 -19.45 7.07 15.66
C ARG A 155 -18.42 7.53 16.69
N ILE A 156 -17.17 7.07 16.56
CA ILE A 156 -16.08 7.45 17.47
C ILE A 156 -15.59 8.87 17.18
N LEU A 157 -15.51 9.24 15.89
CA LEU A 157 -14.94 10.52 15.45
C LEU A 157 -15.93 11.69 15.47
N VAL A 158 -17.23 11.45 15.51
CA VAL A 158 -18.30 12.49 15.51
C VAL A 158 -18.74 12.86 16.95
N LYS A 159 -17.99 12.47 17.96
CA LYS A 159 -18.15 12.98 19.33
C LYS A 159 -17.40 14.33 19.48
#